data_711d818816fe2e3bf75d31c2fb5e1534
#
_entry.id   711d818816fe2e3bf75d31c2fb5e1534
#
_cell.length_a   1.000
_cell.length_b   1.000
_cell.length_c   1.000
_cell.angle_alpha   90.00
_cell.angle_beta   90.00
_cell.angle_gamma   90.00
#
_symmetry.space_group_name_H-M   'P 1'
#
loop_
_entity.id
_entity.type
_entity.pdbx_description
1 polymer ?
#
loop_
_entity_poly.entity_id
_entity_poly.type
_entity_poly.pdbx_seq_one_letter_code
_entity_poly.pdbx_strand_id
1 'polypeptide(L)'
;NTIRVSLTGAPEKEIAVAKKIVEVAQRYALPPDACEAYWSQTFSGILPEPQVIFEKLAQLPPVSNLAELREKILQKHTELHIDQNIYDEISLAVLLGEILLKKPIQTLYHARPDLKEFYELLFQLTKRKITQADFISCPSCGRTTFDIENITKEVKETFRYYKGITIAVMGCVVNGPGEISHADYGILGAKPGYVHIYVNGKPFLKNVPQRDAVLKLKEIIDSQLN
;
A
#
# COMPACT_ATOMS: atom_id res chain seq x y z
N ASN A 1 1.72 9.87 22.37
CA ASN A 1 2.02 9.52 20.99
C ASN A 1 0.85 9.92 20.09
N THR A 2 1.15 10.47 18.92
CA THR A 2 0.16 10.94 17.93
C THR A 2 0.25 10.06 16.68
N ILE A 3 -0.90 9.73 16.09
CA ILE A 3 -0.97 9.06 14.80
C ILE A 3 -1.65 10.00 13.80
N ARG A 4 -1.16 10.04 12.58
CA ARG A 4 -1.79 10.72 11.45
C ARG A 4 -2.17 9.70 10.38
N VAL A 5 -3.41 9.77 9.94
CA VAL A 5 -3.93 9.01 8.79
C VAL A 5 -4.38 10.03 7.75
N SER A 6 -4.06 9.78 6.50
CA SER A 6 -4.55 10.59 5.37
C SER A 6 -5.08 9.66 4.29
N LEU A 7 -6.32 9.86 3.90
CA LEU A 7 -7.01 9.08 2.88
C LEU A 7 -7.53 10.03 1.79
N THR A 8 -7.61 9.52 0.56
CA THR A 8 -8.33 10.23 -0.50
C THR A 8 -9.82 10.03 -0.28
N GLY A 9 -10.56 11.11 0.00
CA GLY A 9 -12.00 11.08 0.28
C GLY A 9 -12.40 11.84 1.52
N ALA A 10 -13.57 11.51 2.08
CA ALA A 10 -14.15 12.21 3.21
C ALA A 10 -13.30 12.06 4.49
N PRO A 11 -12.95 13.17 5.18
CA PRO A 11 -12.06 13.16 6.36
C PRO A 11 -12.56 12.30 7.53
N GLU A 12 -13.86 12.07 7.63
CA GLU A 12 -14.46 11.26 8.69
C GLU A 12 -13.97 9.82 8.67
N LYS A 13 -13.62 9.31 7.49
CA LYS A 13 -13.07 7.95 7.30
C LYS A 13 -11.69 7.81 7.96
N GLU A 14 -10.90 8.88 7.98
CA GLU A 14 -9.58 8.89 8.60
C GLU A 14 -9.64 8.62 10.10
N ILE A 15 -10.65 9.17 10.79
CA ILE A 15 -10.83 8.99 12.23
C ILE A 15 -11.11 7.54 12.58
N ALA A 16 -11.98 6.87 11.82
CA ALA A 16 -12.31 5.47 12.04
C ALA A 16 -11.10 4.55 11.86
N VAL A 17 -10.35 4.76 10.77
CA VAL A 17 -9.12 4.01 10.48
C VAL A 17 -8.05 4.27 11.55
N ALA A 18 -7.82 5.54 11.93
CA ALA A 18 -6.85 5.88 12.97
C ALA A 18 -7.17 5.22 14.31
N LYS A 19 -8.42 5.27 14.77
CA LYS A 19 -8.87 4.59 15.99
C LYS A 19 -8.61 3.09 15.92
N LYS A 20 -8.94 2.45 14.82
CA LYS A 20 -8.72 1.02 14.64
C LYS A 20 -7.23 0.64 14.67
N ILE A 21 -6.37 1.43 14.02
CA ILE A 21 -4.91 1.22 14.06
C ILE A 21 -4.40 1.31 15.50
N VAL A 22 -4.84 2.32 16.27
CA VAL A 22 -4.44 2.47 17.69
C VAL A 22 -4.91 1.29 18.52
N GLU A 23 -6.17 0.88 18.39
CA GLU A 23 -6.73 -0.28 19.10
C GLU A 23 -5.93 -1.54 18.83
N VAL A 24 -5.66 -1.83 17.55
CA VAL A 24 -4.91 -3.02 17.15
C VAL A 24 -3.46 -2.94 17.62
N ALA A 25 -2.81 -1.79 17.46
CA ALA A 25 -1.44 -1.58 17.93
C ALA A 25 -1.33 -1.75 19.46
N GLN A 26 -2.28 -1.27 20.24
CA GLN A 26 -2.32 -1.47 21.69
C GLN A 26 -2.52 -2.93 22.09
N ARG A 27 -3.37 -3.66 21.36
CA ARG A 27 -3.61 -5.10 21.61
C ARG A 27 -2.37 -5.93 21.32
N TYR A 28 -1.60 -5.57 20.30
CA TYR A 28 -0.44 -6.31 19.83
C TYR A 28 0.90 -5.63 20.17
N ALA A 29 0.86 -4.52 20.93
CA ALA A 29 2.06 -3.80 21.34
C ALA A 29 3.01 -4.70 22.13
N LEU A 30 4.27 -4.59 21.76
CA LEU A 30 5.36 -5.27 22.45
C LEU A 30 5.94 -4.34 23.51
N PRO A 31 6.47 -4.88 24.62
CA PRO A 31 7.32 -4.10 25.50
C PRO A 31 8.50 -3.50 24.73
N PRO A 32 8.92 -2.25 25.00
CA PRO A 32 9.96 -1.56 24.25
C PRO A 32 11.27 -2.34 24.12
N ASP A 33 11.71 -2.95 25.20
CA ASP A 33 12.91 -3.79 25.32
C ASP A 33 12.87 -5.06 24.45
N ALA A 34 11.67 -5.57 24.21
CA ALA A 34 11.44 -6.71 23.34
C ALA A 34 11.41 -6.32 21.84
N CYS A 35 11.15 -5.06 21.51
CA CYS A 35 11.15 -4.57 20.14
C CYS A 35 12.55 -4.49 19.53
N GLU A 36 13.54 -3.99 20.28
CA GLU A 36 14.91 -3.77 19.77
C GLU A 36 15.59 -5.07 19.36
N ALA A 37 15.54 -6.10 20.20
CA ALA A 37 16.14 -7.41 19.90
C ALA A 37 15.48 -8.11 18.69
N TYR A 38 14.22 -7.88 18.45
CA TYR A 38 13.47 -8.48 17.35
C TYR A 38 13.74 -7.79 16.00
N TRP A 39 13.80 -6.46 16.00
CA TRP A 39 13.95 -5.68 14.78
C TRP A 39 15.40 -5.53 14.32
N SER A 40 16.39 -5.75 15.20
CA SER A 40 17.81 -5.76 14.85
C SER A 40 18.21 -6.95 13.96
N GLN A 41 17.43 -8.04 13.95
CA GLN A 41 17.70 -9.20 13.09
C GLN A 41 17.12 -8.99 11.68
N THR A 42 17.83 -8.23 10.86
CA THR A 42 17.48 -8.10 9.44
C THR A 42 17.93 -9.33 8.64
N PHE A 43 17.08 -9.78 7.73
CA PHE A 43 17.45 -10.80 6.77
C PHE A 43 18.36 -10.17 5.70
N SER A 44 19.55 -10.75 5.50
CA SER A 44 20.58 -10.19 4.60
C SER A 44 20.48 -10.69 3.15
N GLY A 45 19.45 -11.46 2.80
CA GLY A 45 19.22 -12.00 1.46
C GLY A 45 18.05 -11.35 0.72
N ILE A 46 17.86 -11.78 -0.53
CA ILE A 46 16.64 -11.42 -1.28
C ILE A 46 15.46 -12.14 -0.63
N LEU A 47 14.44 -11.37 -0.24
CA LEU A 47 13.24 -11.92 0.35
C LEU A 47 12.43 -12.66 -0.73
N PRO A 48 12.01 -13.92 -0.50
CA PRO A 48 11.23 -14.69 -1.48
C PRO A 48 9.85 -14.07 -1.70
N GLU A 49 9.26 -14.29 -2.87
CA GLU A 49 7.85 -13.95 -3.09
C GLU A 49 6.96 -14.80 -2.18
N PRO A 50 6.08 -14.20 -1.37
CA PRO A 50 5.16 -14.94 -0.54
C PRO A 50 3.95 -15.43 -1.34
N GLN A 51 3.35 -16.52 -0.89
CA GLN A 51 2.05 -16.99 -1.34
C GLN A 51 1.08 -17.11 -0.17
N VAL A 52 -0.21 -17.02 -0.44
CA VAL A 52 -1.25 -17.35 0.53
C VAL A 52 -2.03 -18.58 0.05
N ILE A 53 -2.22 -19.54 0.95
CA ILE A 53 -3.01 -20.75 0.71
C ILE A 53 -4.25 -20.64 1.58
N PHE A 54 -5.42 -20.61 0.95
CA PHE A 54 -6.69 -20.41 1.62
C PHE A 54 -7.26 -21.74 2.14
N GLU A 55 -6.51 -22.36 3.06
CA GLU A 55 -6.92 -23.58 3.72
C GLU A 55 -6.49 -23.57 5.20
N LYS A 56 -7.09 -24.43 5.99
CA LYS A 56 -6.73 -24.66 7.39
C LYS A 56 -5.69 -25.76 7.47
N LEU A 57 -4.49 -25.43 7.88
CA LEU A 57 -3.44 -26.43 8.05
C LEU A 57 -3.53 -27.06 9.45
N ALA A 58 -3.89 -28.33 9.51
CA ALA A 58 -4.09 -29.04 10.76
C ALA A 58 -2.81 -29.25 11.59
N GLN A 59 -1.66 -29.25 10.93
CA GLN A 59 -0.36 -29.56 11.56
C GLN A 59 0.39 -28.33 12.07
N LEU A 60 -0.01 -27.12 11.67
CA LEU A 60 0.63 -25.87 12.08
C LEU A 60 -0.35 -25.05 12.92
N PRO A 61 -0.10 -24.87 14.24
CA PRO A 61 -1.00 -24.10 15.06
C PRO A 61 -1.13 -22.67 14.57
N PRO A 62 -2.35 -22.08 14.58
CA PRO A 62 -2.57 -20.73 14.08
C PRO A 62 -1.87 -19.70 14.94
N VAL A 63 -1.47 -18.60 14.30
CA VAL A 63 -0.97 -17.40 14.98
C VAL A 63 -2.13 -16.47 15.23
N SER A 64 -2.44 -16.22 16.49
CA SER A 64 -3.54 -15.35 16.92
C SER A 64 -3.08 -13.99 17.46
N ASN A 65 -1.78 -13.84 17.72
CA ASN A 65 -1.21 -12.60 18.26
C ASN A 65 0.25 -12.40 17.87
N LEU A 66 0.79 -11.21 18.12
CA LEU A 66 2.17 -10.85 17.79
C LEU A 66 3.21 -11.65 18.58
N ALA A 67 2.94 -12.05 19.81
CA ALA A 67 3.89 -12.82 20.61
C ALA A 67 4.14 -14.20 20.01
N GLU A 68 3.08 -14.93 19.65
CA GLU A 68 3.17 -16.21 18.95
C GLU A 68 3.86 -16.08 17.58
N LEU A 69 3.55 -15.00 16.85
CA LEU A 69 4.14 -14.73 15.55
C LEU A 69 5.65 -14.51 15.68
N ARG A 70 6.08 -13.75 16.71
CA ARG A 70 7.50 -13.53 17.01
C ARG A 70 8.24 -14.82 17.30
N GLU A 71 7.67 -15.63 18.19
CA GLU A 71 8.29 -16.90 18.58
C GLU A 71 8.54 -17.77 17.34
N LYS A 72 7.55 -17.92 16.48
CA LYS A 72 7.68 -18.67 15.24
C LYS A 72 8.73 -18.09 14.28
N ILE A 73 8.81 -16.78 14.16
CA ILE A 73 9.81 -16.13 13.31
C ILE A 73 11.22 -16.23 13.89
N LEU A 74 11.37 -16.12 15.21
CA LEU A 74 12.65 -16.36 15.89
C LEU A 74 13.14 -17.81 15.70
N GLN A 75 12.22 -18.76 15.59
CA GLN A 75 12.49 -20.16 15.25
C GLN A 75 12.78 -20.38 13.75
N LYS A 76 12.92 -19.29 12.96
CA LYS A 76 13.19 -19.32 11.50
C LYS A 76 12.10 -20.02 10.66
N HIS A 77 10.87 -20.03 11.12
CA HIS A 77 9.75 -20.50 10.31
C HIS A 77 9.54 -19.58 9.09
N THR A 78 9.42 -20.17 7.93
CA THR A 78 9.07 -19.49 6.68
C THR A 78 7.60 -19.65 6.30
N GLU A 79 6.87 -20.44 7.07
CA GLU A 79 5.45 -20.71 6.91
C GLU A 79 4.69 -20.30 8.17
N LEU A 80 3.57 -19.61 8.00
CA LEU A 80 2.71 -19.15 9.08
C LEU A 80 1.27 -19.52 8.81
N HIS A 81 0.59 -20.00 9.85
CA HIS A 81 -0.84 -20.22 9.83
C HIS A 81 -1.53 -19.13 10.64
N ILE A 82 -2.35 -18.30 9.96
CA ILE A 82 -3.07 -17.20 10.57
C ILE A 82 -4.43 -17.69 11.10
N ASP A 83 -4.78 -17.30 12.32
CA ASP A 83 -6.06 -17.64 12.91
C ASP A 83 -7.20 -17.05 12.06
N GLN A 84 -8.18 -17.90 11.72
CA GLN A 84 -9.34 -17.51 10.91
C GLN A 84 -10.20 -16.41 11.56
N ASN A 85 -10.07 -16.19 12.88
CA ASN A 85 -10.75 -15.12 13.59
C ASN A 85 -10.08 -13.75 13.43
N ILE A 86 -8.86 -13.70 12.89
CA ILE A 86 -8.21 -12.45 12.48
C ILE A 86 -8.57 -12.19 11.01
N TYR A 87 -9.66 -11.50 10.78
CA TYR A 87 -10.22 -11.30 9.45
C TYR A 87 -10.31 -9.82 9.03
N ASP A 88 -10.13 -8.90 9.94
CA ASP A 88 -10.10 -7.49 9.55
C ASP A 88 -8.75 -7.10 8.97
N GLU A 89 -8.80 -6.37 7.86
CA GLU A 89 -7.63 -6.01 7.07
C GLU A 89 -6.60 -5.17 7.84
N ILE A 90 -7.04 -4.33 8.77
CA ILE A 90 -6.14 -3.49 9.57
C ILE A 90 -5.35 -4.35 10.56
N SER A 91 -6.00 -5.30 11.24
CA SER A 91 -5.32 -6.25 12.13
C SER A 91 -4.29 -7.08 11.37
N LEU A 92 -4.65 -7.59 10.20
CA LEU A 92 -3.74 -8.34 9.33
C LEU A 92 -2.59 -7.48 8.82
N ALA A 93 -2.84 -6.24 8.41
CA ALA A 93 -1.80 -5.32 7.97
C ALA A 93 -0.80 -4.99 9.09
N VAL A 94 -1.28 -4.74 10.30
CA VAL A 94 -0.43 -4.49 11.49
C VAL A 94 0.37 -5.73 11.85
N LEU A 95 -0.26 -6.91 11.83
CA LEU A 95 0.38 -8.18 12.21
C LEU A 95 1.45 -8.62 11.21
N LEU A 96 1.18 -8.50 9.92
CA LEU A 96 2.00 -9.07 8.86
C LEU A 96 2.89 -8.05 8.14
N GLY A 97 2.52 -6.77 8.14
CA GLY A 97 3.17 -5.77 7.30
C GLY A 97 4.68 -5.68 7.52
N GLU A 98 5.12 -5.45 8.76
CA GLU A 98 6.53 -5.32 9.05
C GLU A 98 7.29 -6.66 8.88
N ILE A 99 6.63 -7.76 9.17
CA ILE A 99 7.20 -9.10 9.00
C ILE A 99 7.47 -9.38 7.53
N LEU A 100 6.54 -9.08 6.67
CA LEU A 100 6.73 -9.23 5.22
C LEU A 100 7.82 -8.33 4.67
N LEU A 101 8.04 -7.16 5.27
CA LEU A 101 9.14 -6.26 4.89
C LEU A 101 10.52 -6.77 5.29
N LYS A 102 10.64 -7.57 6.37
CA LYS A 102 11.93 -7.88 7.01
C LYS A 102 12.27 -9.36 7.07
N LYS A 103 11.30 -10.26 6.94
CA LYS A 103 11.49 -11.71 7.16
C LYS A 103 11.17 -12.54 5.93
N PRO A 104 11.85 -13.67 5.72
CA PRO A 104 11.71 -14.49 4.52
C PRO A 104 10.49 -15.41 4.55
N ILE A 105 9.31 -14.85 4.88
CA ILE A 105 8.06 -15.61 4.83
C ILE A 105 7.77 -16.03 3.38
N GLN A 106 7.51 -17.31 3.18
CA GLN A 106 7.20 -17.92 1.89
C GLN A 106 5.73 -18.27 1.76
N THR A 107 5.12 -18.79 2.83
CA THR A 107 3.74 -19.25 2.78
C THR A 107 2.94 -18.76 3.98
N LEU A 108 1.76 -18.23 3.68
CA LEU A 108 0.74 -17.90 4.68
C LEU A 108 -0.45 -18.81 4.47
N TYR A 109 -0.92 -19.46 5.52
CA TYR A 109 -2.15 -20.26 5.52
C TYR A 109 -3.24 -19.49 6.25
N HIS A 110 -4.37 -19.28 5.60
CA HIS A 110 -5.49 -18.57 6.19
C HIS A 110 -6.81 -19.06 5.59
N ALA A 111 -7.72 -19.59 6.41
CA ALA A 111 -8.98 -20.19 5.95
C ALA A 111 -10.07 -19.15 5.57
N ARG A 112 -9.68 -18.06 4.90
CA ARG A 112 -10.54 -16.92 4.51
C ARG A 112 -10.26 -16.50 3.07
N PRO A 113 -10.82 -17.18 2.07
CA PRO A 113 -10.59 -16.90 0.65
C PRO A 113 -11.14 -15.53 0.20
N ASP A 114 -12.09 -14.96 0.94
CA ASP A 114 -12.60 -13.61 0.76
C ASP A 114 -11.54 -12.50 0.96
N LEU A 115 -10.41 -12.80 1.63
CA LEU A 115 -9.30 -11.88 1.84
C LEU A 115 -8.23 -11.95 0.73
N LYS A 116 -8.47 -12.62 -0.37
CA LYS A 116 -7.49 -12.77 -1.47
C LYS A 116 -6.98 -11.42 -1.97
N GLU A 117 -7.87 -10.49 -2.29
CA GLU A 117 -7.48 -9.17 -2.80
C GLU A 117 -6.68 -8.36 -1.77
N PHE A 118 -7.01 -8.51 -0.49
CA PHE A 118 -6.25 -7.89 0.59
C PHE A 118 -4.80 -8.42 0.63
N TYR A 119 -4.59 -9.73 0.55
CA TYR A 119 -3.24 -10.31 0.54
C TYR A 119 -2.44 -9.90 -0.70
N GLU A 120 -3.05 -9.85 -1.87
CA GLU A 120 -2.42 -9.33 -3.09
C GLU A 120 -1.96 -7.88 -2.89
N LEU A 121 -2.81 -7.04 -2.30
CA LEU A 121 -2.46 -5.65 -1.97
C LEU A 121 -1.36 -5.57 -0.91
N LEU A 122 -1.41 -6.38 0.14
CA LEU A 122 -0.40 -6.41 1.19
C LEU A 122 0.98 -6.81 0.63
N PHE A 123 1.03 -7.79 -0.26
CA PHE A 123 2.27 -8.20 -0.92
C PHE A 123 2.80 -7.10 -1.85
N GLN A 124 1.92 -6.42 -2.56
CA GLN A 124 2.25 -5.25 -3.38
C GLN A 124 2.87 -4.12 -2.53
N LEU A 125 2.20 -3.73 -1.44
CA LEU A 125 2.62 -2.63 -0.56
C LEU A 125 3.94 -2.93 0.16
N THR A 126 4.18 -4.20 0.49
CA THR A 126 5.45 -4.64 1.09
C THR A 126 6.54 -4.94 0.04
N LYS A 127 6.28 -4.67 -1.24
CA LYS A 127 7.18 -4.92 -2.38
C LYS A 127 7.64 -6.37 -2.50
N ARG A 128 6.89 -7.30 -1.90
CA ARG A 128 7.19 -8.73 -1.95
C ARG A 128 6.73 -9.39 -3.23
N LYS A 129 5.68 -8.87 -3.83
CA LYS A 129 5.15 -9.34 -5.12
C LYS A 129 4.49 -8.17 -5.86
N ILE A 130 5.07 -7.79 -6.98
CA ILE A 130 4.55 -6.71 -7.82
C ILE A 130 3.58 -7.27 -8.84
N THR A 131 2.29 -6.99 -8.67
CA THR A 131 1.21 -7.50 -9.55
C THR A 131 0.52 -6.42 -10.34
N GLN A 132 0.66 -5.15 -9.93
CA GLN A 132 -0.02 -4.01 -10.52
C GLN A 132 0.85 -2.74 -10.44
N ALA A 133 0.37 -1.63 -10.98
CA ALA A 133 0.98 -0.33 -10.76
C ALA A 133 0.86 0.10 -9.28
N ASP A 134 1.84 0.89 -8.83
CA ASP A 134 1.73 1.61 -7.56
C ASP A 134 1.04 2.95 -7.77
N PHE A 135 0.17 3.33 -6.83
CA PHE A 135 -0.56 4.59 -6.91
C PHE A 135 -0.29 5.44 -5.67
N ILE A 136 0.11 6.69 -5.90
CA ILE A 136 0.28 7.71 -4.87
C ILE A 136 -0.78 8.79 -5.14
N SER A 137 -1.59 9.11 -4.13
CA SER A 137 -2.56 10.20 -4.28
C SER A 137 -2.57 11.05 -3.01
N CYS A 138 -2.68 12.37 -3.18
CA CYS A 138 -2.86 13.23 -2.02
C CYS A 138 -4.32 13.17 -1.52
N PRO A 139 -4.56 13.33 -0.20
CA PRO A 139 -5.88 13.58 0.31
C PRO A 139 -6.35 14.95 -0.22
N SER A 140 -7.56 15.03 -0.74
CA SER A 140 -8.13 16.28 -1.22
C SER A 140 -8.07 17.39 -0.16
N CYS A 141 -7.78 18.61 -0.57
CA CYS A 141 -7.80 19.80 0.31
C CYS A 141 -8.32 21.02 -0.43
N GLY A 142 -8.54 22.14 0.27
CA GLY A 142 -9.06 23.37 -0.33
C GLY A 142 -8.18 24.00 -1.44
N ARG A 143 -7.01 23.47 -1.71
CA ARG A 143 -6.11 23.91 -2.80
C ARG A 143 -6.22 23.03 -4.04
N THR A 144 -6.99 21.96 -3.99
CA THR A 144 -7.22 21.05 -5.13
C THR A 144 -7.96 21.82 -6.24
N THR A 145 -7.44 21.73 -7.47
CA THR A 145 -7.90 22.53 -8.61
C THR A 145 -8.73 21.74 -9.63
N PHE A 146 -8.92 20.45 -9.41
CA PHE A 146 -9.66 19.54 -10.28
C PHE A 146 -10.34 18.43 -9.47
N ASP A 147 -11.15 17.62 -10.12
CA ASP A 147 -11.85 16.50 -9.49
C ASP A 147 -10.87 15.32 -9.23
N ILE A 148 -10.11 15.42 -8.15
CA ILE A 148 -9.05 14.46 -7.82
C ILE A 148 -9.60 13.07 -7.48
N GLU A 149 -10.79 12.97 -6.88
CA GLU A 149 -11.36 11.68 -6.48
C GLU A 149 -11.71 10.85 -7.70
N ASN A 150 -12.44 11.43 -8.66
CA ASN A 150 -12.80 10.76 -9.89
C ASN A 150 -11.59 10.44 -10.77
N ILE A 151 -10.65 11.39 -10.93
CA ILE A 151 -9.42 11.16 -11.68
C ILE A 151 -8.55 10.05 -11.05
N THR A 152 -8.43 10.03 -9.71
CA THR A 152 -7.69 8.97 -9.02
C THR A 152 -8.33 7.60 -9.23
N LYS A 153 -9.65 7.53 -9.18
CA LYS A 153 -10.40 6.30 -9.44
C LYS A 153 -10.15 5.82 -10.88
N GLU A 154 -10.33 6.69 -11.85
CA GLU A 154 -10.14 6.39 -13.28
C GLU A 154 -8.68 5.95 -13.57
N VAL A 155 -7.68 6.62 -12.98
CA VAL A 155 -6.28 6.22 -13.07
C VAL A 155 -6.06 4.81 -12.53
N LYS A 156 -6.59 4.51 -11.34
CA LYS A 156 -6.46 3.17 -10.75
C LYS A 156 -7.11 2.08 -11.61
N GLU A 157 -8.29 2.35 -12.15
CA GLU A 157 -9.00 1.41 -13.02
C GLU A 157 -8.25 1.19 -14.35
N THR A 158 -7.78 2.27 -14.97
CA THR A 158 -7.09 2.23 -16.28
C THR A 158 -5.73 1.54 -16.20
N PHE A 159 -4.95 1.80 -15.15
CA PHE A 159 -3.56 1.36 -15.05
C PHE A 159 -3.33 0.21 -14.08
N ARG A 160 -4.38 -0.40 -13.55
CA ARG A 160 -4.28 -1.48 -12.56
C ARG A 160 -3.27 -2.56 -12.92
N TYR A 161 -3.20 -2.96 -14.17
CA TYR A 161 -2.37 -4.07 -14.64
C TYR A 161 -1.01 -3.65 -15.22
N TYR A 162 -0.65 -2.38 -15.14
CA TYR A 162 0.65 -1.87 -15.56
C TYR A 162 1.67 -2.10 -14.44
N LYS A 163 2.34 -3.25 -14.48
CA LYS A 163 3.27 -3.66 -13.42
C LYS A 163 4.55 -2.82 -13.44
N GLY A 164 5.07 -2.54 -12.24
CA GLY A 164 6.40 -1.96 -12.06
C GLY A 164 6.49 -0.46 -12.33
N ILE A 165 5.36 0.22 -12.54
CA ILE A 165 5.30 1.68 -12.62
C ILE A 165 4.60 2.29 -11.42
N THR A 166 5.00 3.49 -11.06
CA THR A 166 4.38 4.31 -10.01
C THR A 166 3.69 5.52 -10.63
N ILE A 167 2.41 5.71 -10.35
CA ILE A 167 1.62 6.84 -10.86
C ILE A 167 1.15 7.70 -9.68
N ALA A 168 1.47 9.01 -9.72
CA ALA A 168 1.05 9.96 -8.69
C ALA A 168 -0.09 10.87 -9.19
N VAL A 169 -1.11 11.09 -8.35
CA VAL A 169 -2.20 12.04 -8.60
C VAL A 169 -2.22 13.08 -7.50
N MET A 170 -1.81 14.31 -7.82
CA MET A 170 -1.60 15.40 -6.86
C MET A 170 -2.51 16.58 -7.14
N GLY A 171 -3.23 17.05 -6.12
CA GLY A 171 -4.29 18.04 -6.24
C GLY A 171 -3.83 19.47 -6.55
N CYS A 172 -2.59 19.84 -6.19
CA CYS A 172 -2.10 21.22 -6.35
C CYS A 172 -0.58 21.32 -6.46
N VAL A 173 -0.11 22.47 -6.95
CA VAL A 173 1.33 22.76 -7.17
C VAL A 173 2.13 23.00 -5.89
N VAL A 174 1.52 23.05 -4.71
CA VAL A 174 2.23 23.39 -3.46
C VAL A 174 3.10 22.21 -2.98
N ASN A 175 2.52 21.04 -2.80
CA ASN A 175 3.24 19.83 -2.36
C ASN A 175 3.47 18.85 -3.51
N GLY A 176 2.63 18.93 -4.54
CA GLY A 176 2.61 17.97 -5.64
C GLY A 176 3.94 17.73 -6.35
N PRO A 177 4.73 18.78 -6.69
CA PRO A 177 6.02 18.58 -7.37
C PRO A 177 7.00 17.71 -6.58
N GLY A 178 7.04 17.86 -5.25
CA GLY A 178 7.90 17.04 -4.38
C GLY A 178 7.49 15.58 -4.35
N GLU A 179 6.19 15.30 -4.27
CA GLU A 179 5.67 13.93 -4.21
C GLU A 179 5.71 13.23 -5.58
N ILE A 180 5.44 13.95 -6.68
CA ILE A 180 5.56 13.43 -8.05
C ILE A 180 7.00 13.06 -8.43
N SER A 181 8.01 13.70 -7.81
CA SER A 181 9.41 13.38 -8.10
C SER A 181 9.80 11.92 -7.78
N HIS A 182 9.00 11.23 -6.98
CA HIS A 182 9.18 9.81 -6.63
C HIS A 182 8.33 8.85 -7.47
N ALA A 183 7.63 9.37 -8.49
CA ALA A 183 6.78 8.57 -9.37
C ALA A 183 7.31 8.62 -10.81
N ASP A 184 7.10 7.53 -11.56
CA ASP A 184 7.45 7.47 -12.97
C ASP A 184 6.55 8.39 -13.79
N TYR A 185 5.27 8.45 -13.41
CA TYR A 185 4.26 9.27 -14.07
C TYR A 185 3.42 10.03 -13.05
N GLY A 186 2.85 11.17 -13.45
CA GLY A 186 2.00 11.92 -12.55
C GLY A 186 1.01 12.85 -13.21
N ILE A 187 -0.10 13.09 -12.50
CA ILE A 187 -1.08 14.13 -12.81
C ILE A 187 -1.03 15.15 -11.67
N LEU A 188 -0.80 16.40 -11.98
CA LEU A 188 -0.71 17.51 -11.04
C LEU A 188 -1.72 18.60 -11.37
N GLY A 189 -2.53 18.99 -10.39
CA GLY A 189 -3.46 20.10 -10.53
C GLY A 189 -2.75 21.41 -10.90
N ALA A 190 -3.24 22.08 -11.92
CA ALA A 190 -2.72 23.35 -12.42
C ALA A 190 -3.68 24.51 -12.06
N LYS A 191 -4.43 25.03 -13.03
CA LYS A 191 -5.54 25.97 -12.81
C LYS A 191 -6.86 25.21 -12.74
N PRO A 192 -7.97 25.80 -12.26
CA PRO A 192 -9.26 25.13 -12.16
C PRO A 192 -9.67 24.38 -13.44
N GLY A 193 -9.91 23.06 -13.32
CA GLY A 193 -10.29 22.18 -14.42
C GLY A 193 -9.13 21.72 -15.34
N TYR A 194 -7.88 22.07 -15.00
CA TYR A 194 -6.71 21.72 -15.79
C TYR A 194 -5.64 21.06 -14.94
N VAL A 195 -4.86 20.19 -15.57
CA VAL A 195 -3.76 19.47 -14.93
C VAL A 195 -2.48 19.57 -15.77
N HIS A 196 -1.34 19.27 -15.15
CA HIS A 196 -0.09 18.98 -15.81
C HIS A 196 0.17 17.48 -15.75
N ILE A 197 0.73 16.91 -16.81
CA ILE A 197 1.21 15.53 -16.84
C ILE A 197 2.72 15.55 -16.68
N TYR A 198 3.22 14.70 -15.78
CA TYR A 198 4.64 14.54 -15.45
C TYR A 198 5.14 13.17 -15.90
N VAL A 199 6.39 13.12 -16.32
CA VAL A 199 7.13 11.88 -16.62
C VAL A 199 8.49 12.00 -15.94
N ASN A 200 8.86 11.00 -15.15
CA ASN A 200 10.10 10.97 -14.37
C ASN A 200 10.36 12.28 -13.58
N GLY A 201 9.33 12.74 -12.87
CA GLY A 201 9.39 13.94 -12.05
C GLY A 201 9.44 15.27 -12.81
N LYS A 202 9.36 15.28 -14.15
CA LYS A 202 9.42 16.50 -14.98
C LYS A 202 8.10 16.76 -15.70
N PRO A 203 7.67 18.03 -15.81
CA PRO A 203 6.49 18.38 -16.60
C PRO A 203 6.66 17.95 -18.06
N PHE A 204 5.77 17.12 -18.56
CA PHE A 204 5.75 16.63 -19.94
C PHE A 204 4.67 17.33 -20.77
N LEU A 205 3.42 17.36 -20.28
CA LEU A 205 2.34 18.15 -20.86
C LEU A 205 1.81 19.16 -19.84
N LYS A 206 1.52 20.37 -20.30
CA LYS A 206 0.98 21.45 -19.45
C LYS A 206 -0.42 21.85 -19.86
N ASN A 207 -1.24 22.21 -18.88
CA ASN A 207 -2.62 22.72 -19.08
C ASN A 207 -3.51 21.76 -19.90
N VAL A 208 -3.44 20.47 -19.59
CA VAL A 208 -4.35 19.45 -20.15
C VAL A 208 -5.70 19.59 -19.46
N PRO A 209 -6.83 19.66 -20.19
CA PRO A 209 -8.15 19.61 -19.58
C PRO A 209 -8.29 18.33 -18.73
N GLN A 210 -8.85 18.43 -17.53
CA GLN A 210 -8.95 17.27 -16.62
C GLN A 210 -9.68 16.06 -17.26
N ARG A 211 -10.67 16.29 -18.12
CA ARG A 211 -11.41 15.24 -18.83
C ARG A 211 -10.54 14.41 -19.78
N ASP A 212 -9.42 14.97 -20.24
CA ASP A 212 -8.51 14.33 -21.20
C ASP A 212 -7.27 13.75 -20.49
N ALA A 213 -7.14 13.99 -19.18
CA ALA A 213 -5.92 13.72 -18.40
C ALA A 213 -5.51 12.23 -18.43
N VAL A 214 -6.46 11.34 -18.14
CA VAL A 214 -6.18 9.89 -18.07
C VAL A 214 -5.89 9.31 -19.44
N LEU A 215 -6.62 9.75 -20.48
CA LEU A 215 -6.35 9.33 -21.85
C LEU A 215 -4.98 9.75 -22.31
N LYS A 216 -4.59 11.03 -22.07
CA LYS A 216 -3.27 11.54 -22.43
C LYS A 216 -2.15 10.85 -21.65
N LEU A 217 -2.37 10.58 -20.37
CA LEU A 217 -1.41 9.81 -19.59
C LEU A 217 -1.24 8.39 -20.16
N LYS A 218 -2.33 7.74 -20.55
CA LYS A 218 -2.29 6.40 -21.17
C LYS A 218 -1.51 6.40 -22.49
N GLU A 219 -1.78 7.36 -23.40
CA GLU A 219 -1.04 7.50 -24.65
C GLU A 219 0.49 7.61 -24.41
N ILE A 220 0.89 8.38 -23.39
CA ILE A 220 2.30 8.57 -23.03
C ILE A 220 2.90 7.27 -22.51
N ILE A 221 2.24 6.61 -21.56
CA ILE A 221 2.75 5.37 -20.94
C ILE A 221 2.87 4.28 -22.00
N ASP A 222 1.84 4.07 -22.80
CA ASP A 222 1.84 3.04 -23.85
C ASP A 222 2.94 3.29 -24.90
N SER A 223 3.26 4.55 -25.20
CA SER A 223 4.35 4.88 -26.12
C SER A 223 5.75 4.64 -25.58
N GLN A 224 5.91 4.53 -24.25
CA GLN A 224 7.21 4.32 -23.59
C GLN A 224 7.43 2.87 -23.17
N LEU A 225 6.36 2.07 -23.07
CA LEU A 225 6.44 0.65 -22.72
C LEU A 225 6.53 -0.28 -23.95
N ASN A 226 6.26 0.24 -25.16
CA ASN A 226 6.48 -0.44 -26.45
C ASN A 226 7.87 -0.11 -26.99
#